data_737776317e15fdbfa08741413d9cf7c1
#
_entry.id   737776317e15fdbfa08741413d9cf7c1
#
_cell.length_a   1.000
_cell.length_b   1.000
_cell.length_c   1.000
_cell.angle_alpha   90.00
_cell.angle_beta   90.00
_cell.angle_gamma   90.00
#
_symmetry.space_group_name_H-M   'P 1'
#
loop_
_entity.id
_entity.type
_entity.pdbx_description
1 polymer ?
#
loop_
_entity_poly.entity_id
_entity_poly.type
_entity_poly.pdbx_seq_one_letter_code
_entity_poly.pdbx_strand_id
1 'polypeptide(L)'
;MVFDNHTHTTISNLRLLDCINDPIQLIDKAIELGLAGIAITDHEALCAHMDVNEYAKKLQETHPEFTVALGDEIYLTDTRDKGQKYYHFILIAKDAIGHRCLRELSTKAWLNSYYDRGMERVPLLKEELKSIYSRFRGHLIATTACLGGELGTAVLNLIDCENALDTINAQRYHNQIAVFLEYCLDLFGDDFYIEVAPAKSKDQIAANKRFVKIAEAFGIKMCVGSDSHYLRKEDRYVHKAYLTSKPGEREVDSFYEYCYLMDEQEIRENLRAGLSDEVIDQIFRNSMEIAKKIEFYDLSHSQQVTEVPVKDYPKNSRMAAEVKEYPTLAQMFVSDNIQERYWVNQCFEGLEQKIGEWDKHLNYVARLEEEADTKRIIGEKLNTNMFAYPITLQHYIDLFWKCGSLVGPGRGSSCSGLNHYLLNVTQLDPIKYDLPWFRYLNRERVELGDIDLDLAPSRRPSILSEIKSERAQYLKTDLDPQFKANLGCTMIATFGTETAKSAILTACRGYRSKDYPSGIDVDDAQYMTGLIPIERGLLWPLQDVVYGNP
;
A
#
# COMPACT_ATOMS: atom_id res chain seq x y z
N MET A 1 3.23 0.59 -30.43
CA MET A 1 3.13 0.85 -28.96
C MET A 1 3.13 -0.48 -28.23
N VAL A 2 3.76 -0.53 -27.06
CA VAL A 2 3.85 -1.70 -26.21
C VAL A 2 3.38 -1.34 -24.79
N PHE A 3 2.75 -2.29 -24.10
CA PHE A 3 2.41 -2.20 -22.68
C PHE A 3 3.43 -3.03 -21.90
N ASP A 4 4.06 -2.44 -20.89
CA ASP A 4 5.02 -3.14 -20.03
C ASP A 4 4.31 -3.76 -18.83
N ASN A 5 4.38 -5.08 -18.72
CA ASN A 5 3.63 -5.84 -17.73
C ASN A 5 4.33 -6.02 -16.38
N HIS A 6 5.59 -5.54 -16.24
CA HIS A 6 6.39 -5.83 -15.07
C HIS A 6 7.34 -4.66 -14.75
N THR A 7 6.95 -3.85 -13.79
CA THR A 7 7.78 -2.72 -13.31
C THR A 7 7.71 -2.59 -11.79
N HIS A 8 8.81 -2.11 -11.20
CA HIS A 8 8.96 -1.92 -9.76
C HIS A 8 9.11 -0.47 -9.38
N THR A 9 8.67 -0.14 -8.16
CA THR A 9 8.85 1.17 -7.54
C THR A 9 9.67 1.05 -6.24
N THR A 10 10.00 2.19 -5.64
CA THR A 10 10.67 2.22 -4.33
C THR A 10 9.88 1.51 -3.23
N ILE A 11 8.60 1.19 -3.46
CA ILE A 11 7.77 0.40 -2.51
C ILE A 11 8.22 -1.06 -2.47
N SER A 12 8.77 -1.61 -3.55
CA SER A 12 9.42 -2.92 -3.55
C SER A 12 10.48 -3.07 -2.45
N ASN A 13 11.10 -1.95 -2.06
CA ASN A 13 12.12 -1.91 -1.00
C ASN A 13 11.60 -2.27 0.40
N LEU A 14 10.29 -2.34 0.60
CA LEU A 14 9.71 -2.92 1.82
C LEU A 14 10.07 -4.39 1.96
N ARG A 15 10.30 -5.04 0.84
CA ARG A 15 10.56 -6.48 0.74
C ARG A 15 12.00 -6.76 0.36
N LEU A 16 12.47 -6.17 -0.72
CA LEU A 16 13.81 -6.35 -1.27
C LEU A 16 14.38 -4.99 -1.66
N LEU A 17 15.49 -4.59 -1.04
CA LEU A 17 16.11 -3.28 -1.25
C LEU A 17 16.88 -3.26 -2.59
N ASP A 18 16.18 -3.09 -3.69
CA ASP A 18 16.73 -3.17 -5.04
C ASP A 18 16.12 -2.23 -6.08
N CYS A 19 15.16 -1.38 -5.72
CA CYS A 19 14.53 -0.47 -6.65
C CYS A 19 14.73 1.00 -6.27
N ILE A 20 14.96 1.86 -7.28
CA ILE A 20 15.12 3.31 -7.10
C ILE A 20 14.06 4.13 -7.86
N ASN A 21 13.06 3.51 -8.46
CA ASN A 21 12.01 4.18 -9.21
C ASN A 21 10.98 4.83 -8.27
N ASP A 22 10.86 6.14 -8.32
CA ASP A 22 9.68 6.81 -7.76
C ASP A 22 8.44 6.42 -8.58
N PRO A 23 7.30 6.07 -7.96
CA PRO A 23 6.12 5.58 -8.68
C PRO A 23 5.58 6.55 -9.74
N ILE A 24 5.58 7.85 -9.43
CA ILE A 24 5.05 8.87 -10.34
C ILE A 24 6.03 9.15 -11.47
N GLN A 25 7.32 9.27 -11.15
CA GLN A 25 8.37 9.46 -12.18
C GLN A 25 8.46 8.27 -13.13
N LEU A 26 8.17 7.05 -12.66
CA LEU A 26 8.11 5.85 -13.50
C LEU A 26 6.99 5.96 -14.55
N ILE A 27 5.81 6.42 -14.14
CA ILE A 27 4.67 6.65 -15.05
C ILE A 27 4.99 7.76 -16.06
N ASP A 28 5.51 8.90 -15.58
CA ASP A 28 5.88 10.02 -16.44
C ASP A 28 6.93 9.61 -17.49
N LYS A 29 7.92 8.81 -17.06
CA LYS A 29 8.92 8.28 -17.97
C LYS A 29 8.36 7.32 -19.01
N ALA A 30 7.40 6.49 -18.63
CA ALA A 30 6.71 5.60 -19.58
C ALA A 30 5.92 6.38 -20.65
N ILE A 31 5.28 7.47 -20.24
CA ILE A 31 4.59 8.39 -21.17
C ILE A 31 5.61 9.07 -22.11
N GLU A 32 6.73 9.59 -21.57
CA GLU A 32 7.81 10.19 -22.35
C GLU A 32 8.39 9.24 -23.42
N LEU A 33 8.52 7.95 -23.07
CA LEU A 33 9.00 6.90 -23.97
C LEU A 33 7.94 6.42 -24.98
N GLY A 34 6.72 6.95 -24.93
CA GLY A 34 5.63 6.58 -25.85
C GLY A 34 5.10 5.15 -25.64
N LEU A 35 5.22 4.59 -24.44
CA LEU A 35 4.60 3.32 -24.10
C LEU A 35 3.06 3.47 -24.08
N ALA A 36 2.35 2.37 -24.28
CA ALA A 36 0.89 2.36 -24.18
C ALA A 36 0.40 2.32 -22.73
N GLY A 37 1.28 1.99 -21.81
CA GLY A 37 1.02 1.89 -20.38
C GLY A 37 2.03 1.00 -19.68
N ILE A 38 1.89 0.89 -18.36
CA ILE A 38 2.72 0.05 -17.50
C ILE A 38 1.88 -0.61 -16.40
N ALA A 39 2.35 -1.74 -15.91
CA ALA A 39 1.83 -2.36 -14.70
C ALA A 39 2.82 -2.13 -13.53
N ILE A 40 2.33 -1.58 -12.43
CA ILE A 40 3.08 -1.46 -11.18
C ILE A 40 2.92 -2.79 -10.44
N THR A 41 4.01 -3.53 -10.29
CA THR A 41 4.03 -4.90 -9.78
C THR A 41 5.12 -5.08 -8.72
N ASP A 42 5.06 -4.25 -7.66
CA ASP A 42 6.05 -4.26 -6.58
C ASP A 42 6.13 -5.64 -5.89
N HIS A 43 7.30 -5.94 -5.31
CA HIS A 43 7.57 -7.19 -4.58
C HIS A 43 6.66 -7.35 -3.36
N GLU A 44 5.59 -8.18 -3.48
CA GLU A 44 4.62 -8.51 -2.43
C GLU A 44 4.13 -7.27 -1.65
N ALA A 45 3.91 -6.15 -2.37
CA ALA A 45 3.56 -4.88 -1.76
C ALA A 45 2.61 -4.05 -2.63
N LEU A 46 1.48 -3.64 -2.04
CA LEU A 46 0.44 -2.84 -2.71
C LEU A 46 0.42 -1.38 -2.26
N CYS A 47 1.43 -0.93 -1.51
CA CYS A 47 1.39 0.37 -0.84
C CYS A 47 1.53 1.56 -1.78
N ALA A 48 2.10 1.38 -2.98
CA ALA A 48 2.12 2.41 -4.03
C ALA A 48 0.74 2.67 -4.66
N HIS A 49 -0.20 1.71 -4.55
CA HIS A 49 -1.42 1.70 -5.36
C HIS A 49 -2.32 2.91 -5.15
N MET A 50 -2.39 3.48 -3.93
CA MET A 50 -3.21 4.67 -3.69
C MET A 50 -2.67 5.89 -4.44
N ASP A 51 -1.38 6.21 -4.28
CA ASP A 51 -0.74 7.36 -4.93
C ASP A 51 -0.76 7.21 -6.45
N VAL A 52 -0.45 6.01 -6.94
CA VAL A 52 -0.50 5.65 -8.36
C VAL A 52 -1.92 5.79 -8.92
N ASN A 53 -2.94 5.33 -8.20
CA ASN A 53 -4.33 5.42 -8.63
C ASN A 53 -4.85 6.86 -8.66
N GLU A 54 -4.49 7.68 -7.67
CA GLU A 54 -4.80 9.12 -7.69
C GLU A 54 -4.14 9.83 -8.87
N TYR A 55 -2.90 9.45 -9.19
CA TYR A 55 -2.20 9.99 -10.35
C TYR A 55 -2.83 9.51 -11.66
N ALA A 56 -3.13 8.22 -11.79
CA ALA A 56 -3.82 7.63 -12.93
C ALA A 56 -5.18 8.29 -13.19
N LYS A 57 -5.93 8.65 -12.12
CA LYS A 57 -7.18 9.40 -12.23
C LYS A 57 -6.99 10.75 -12.92
N LYS A 58 -5.91 11.48 -12.60
CA LYS A 58 -5.59 12.75 -13.27
C LYS A 58 -5.18 12.54 -14.73
N LEU A 59 -4.49 11.42 -15.02
CA LEU A 59 -4.09 11.07 -16.38
C LEU A 59 -5.28 10.75 -17.30
N GLN A 60 -6.44 10.32 -16.76
CA GLN A 60 -7.64 10.14 -17.59
C GLN A 60 -8.09 11.42 -18.32
N GLU A 61 -7.70 12.60 -17.81
CA GLU A 61 -8.02 13.87 -18.44
C GLU A 61 -6.98 14.29 -19.49
N THR A 62 -5.70 13.91 -19.32
CA THR A 62 -4.58 14.37 -20.14
C THR A 62 -4.05 13.31 -21.10
N HIS A 63 -4.08 12.04 -20.70
CA HIS A 63 -3.57 10.87 -21.45
C HIS A 63 -4.53 9.70 -21.33
N PRO A 64 -5.79 9.82 -21.83
CA PRO A 64 -6.82 8.80 -21.65
C PRO A 64 -6.48 7.45 -22.33
N GLU A 65 -5.55 7.45 -23.28
CA GLU A 65 -5.06 6.24 -23.96
C GLU A 65 -3.97 5.50 -23.18
N PHE A 66 -3.36 6.13 -22.14
CA PHE A 66 -2.29 5.52 -21.37
C PHE A 66 -2.87 4.66 -20.23
N THR A 67 -2.52 3.38 -20.20
CA THR A 67 -3.02 2.45 -19.19
C THR A 67 -2.05 2.31 -18.02
N VAL A 68 -2.52 2.61 -16.81
CA VAL A 68 -1.82 2.30 -15.57
C VAL A 68 -2.51 1.11 -14.90
N ALA A 69 -1.82 -0.02 -14.83
CA ALA A 69 -2.33 -1.21 -14.18
C ALA A 69 -1.75 -1.37 -12.79
N LEU A 70 -2.55 -1.90 -11.86
CA LEU A 70 -2.14 -2.21 -10.50
C LEU A 70 -1.99 -3.73 -10.37
N GLY A 71 -0.80 -4.17 -9.99
CA GLY A 71 -0.43 -5.56 -9.86
C GLY A 71 0.42 -5.83 -8.62
N ASP A 72 0.89 -7.05 -8.49
CA ASP A 72 1.71 -7.53 -7.38
C ASP A 72 2.66 -8.62 -7.89
N GLU A 73 3.93 -8.52 -7.62
CA GLU A 73 4.86 -9.63 -7.80
C GLU A 73 4.87 -10.46 -6.53
N ILE A 74 4.00 -11.46 -6.46
CA ILE A 74 3.90 -12.40 -5.34
C ILE A 74 5.03 -13.41 -5.35
N TYR A 75 5.34 -13.96 -4.17
CA TYR A 75 6.30 -15.06 -4.01
C TYR A 75 5.56 -16.39 -3.83
N LEU A 76 5.43 -17.15 -4.91
CA LEU A 76 4.63 -18.38 -4.96
C LEU A 76 5.48 -19.60 -4.57
N THR A 77 4.93 -20.50 -3.75
CA THR A 77 5.59 -21.72 -3.31
C THR A 77 4.61 -22.85 -3.03
N ASP A 78 5.11 -24.09 -2.95
CA ASP A 78 4.30 -25.25 -2.57
C ASP A 78 4.17 -25.39 -1.05
N THR A 79 5.24 -25.08 -0.29
CA THR A 79 5.25 -25.15 1.19
C THR A 79 6.01 -23.98 1.80
N ARG A 80 5.81 -23.73 3.12
CA ARG A 80 6.57 -22.74 3.90
C ARG A 80 7.71 -23.36 4.69
N ASP A 81 8.16 -24.56 4.32
CA ASP A 81 9.27 -25.22 4.99
C ASP A 81 10.58 -24.43 4.81
N LYS A 82 11.44 -24.45 5.84
CA LYS A 82 12.73 -23.76 5.76
C LYS A 82 13.57 -24.30 4.61
N GLY A 83 14.09 -23.39 3.80
CA GLY A 83 14.90 -23.72 2.63
C GLY A 83 14.10 -24.05 1.37
N GLN A 84 12.78 -24.09 1.44
CA GLN A 84 11.93 -24.19 0.26
C GLN A 84 12.12 -22.97 -0.63
N LYS A 85 12.26 -23.20 -1.95
CA LYS A 85 12.36 -22.13 -2.93
C LYS A 85 10.95 -21.53 -3.16
N TYR A 86 10.87 -20.23 -3.19
CA TYR A 86 9.72 -19.48 -3.67
C TYR A 86 10.07 -18.83 -5.00
N TYR A 87 9.06 -18.59 -5.83
CA TYR A 87 9.21 -18.12 -7.18
C TYR A 87 8.39 -16.86 -7.41
N HIS A 88 8.93 -15.93 -8.17
CA HIS A 88 8.24 -14.73 -8.58
C HIS A 88 7.05 -15.09 -9.49
N PHE A 89 5.93 -14.42 -9.29
CA PHE A 89 4.73 -14.62 -10.09
C PHE A 89 3.93 -13.31 -10.13
N ILE A 90 3.64 -12.80 -11.32
CA ILE A 90 2.95 -11.52 -11.47
C ILE A 90 1.44 -11.73 -11.53
N LEU A 91 0.72 -10.93 -10.78
CA LEU A 91 -0.73 -10.78 -10.86
C LEU A 91 -1.09 -9.32 -11.13
N ILE A 92 -1.98 -9.08 -12.10
CA ILE A 92 -2.43 -7.74 -12.49
C ILE A 92 -3.95 -7.69 -12.37
N ALA A 93 -4.49 -6.70 -11.66
CA ALA A 93 -5.93 -6.50 -11.54
C ALA A 93 -6.52 -5.91 -12.82
N LYS A 94 -7.59 -6.52 -13.33
CA LYS A 94 -8.35 -5.98 -14.46
C LYS A 94 -9.32 -4.86 -14.04
N ASP A 95 -9.80 -4.92 -12.80
CA ASP A 95 -10.82 -4.06 -12.25
C ASP A 95 -10.74 -3.99 -10.71
N ALA A 96 -11.66 -3.27 -10.07
CA ALA A 96 -11.72 -3.13 -8.62
C ALA A 96 -11.93 -4.48 -7.89
N ILE A 97 -12.57 -5.46 -8.52
CA ILE A 97 -12.77 -6.80 -7.94
C ILE A 97 -11.45 -7.55 -7.94
N GLY A 98 -10.68 -7.48 -9.04
CA GLY A 98 -9.33 -8.01 -9.12
C GLY A 98 -8.38 -7.37 -8.11
N HIS A 99 -8.45 -6.04 -7.94
CA HIS A 99 -7.67 -5.34 -6.92
C HIS A 99 -8.03 -5.80 -5.49
N ARG A 100 -9.31 -6.08 -5.21
CA ARG A 100 -9.71 -6.70 -3.94
C ARG A 100 -9.04 -8.07 -3.75
N CYS A 101 -8.97 -8.87 -4.82
CA CYS A 101 -8.27 -10.15 -4.78
C CYS A 101 -6.79 -9.99 -4.43
N LEU A 102 -6.06 -9.05 -5.08
CA LEU A 102 -4.66 -8.74 -4.75
C LEU A 102 -4.50 -8.41 -3.26
N ARG A 103 -5.35 -7.55 -2.72
CA ARG A 103 -5.31 -7.19 -1.28
C ARG A 103 -5.51 -8.40 -0.36
N GLU A 104 -6.40 -9.33 -0.71
CA GLU A 104 -6.63 -10.55 0.08
C GLU A 104 -5.44 -11.51 -0.01
N LEU A 105 -4.82 -11.65 -1.20
CA LEU A 105 -3.64 -12.49 -1.41
C LEU A 105 -2.43 -11.94 -0.65
N SER A 106 -2.11 -10.67 -0.84
CA SER A 106 -0.99 -10.02 -0.14
C SER A 106 -1.19 -10.05 1.38
N THR A 107 -2.40 -9.75 1.88
CA THR A 107 -2.71 -9.89 3.31
C THR A 107 -2.46 -11.31 3.80
N LYS A 108 -2.86 -12.34 3.03
CA LYS A 108 -2.64 -13.74 3.39
C LYS A 108 -1.16 -14.07 3.48
N ALA A 109 -0.35 -13.61 2.54
CA ALA A 109 1.09 -13.81 2.52
C ALA A 109 1.76 -13.14 3.73
N TRP A 110 1.47 -11.86 4.00
CA TRP A 110 2.03 -11.12 5.13
C TRP A 110 1.64 -11.67 6.50
N LEU A 111 0.41 -12.13 6.68
CA LEU A 111 -0.02 -12.77 7.93
C LEU A 111 0.68 -14.10 8.21
N ASN A 112 1.32 -14.70 7.20
CA ASN A 112 2.09 -15.93 7.30
C ASN A 112 3.59 -15.70 7.04
N SER A 113 4.06 -14.45 7.15
CA SER A 113 5.47 -14.12 7.02
C SER A 113 6.31 -14.76 8.12
N TYR A 114 7.58 -15.01 7.82
CA TYR A 114 8.55 -15.55 8.78
C TYR A 114 9.96 -15.04 8.48
N TYR A 115 10.80 -14.97 9.52
CA TYR A 115 12.20 -14.57 9.35
C TYR A 115 13.09 -15.77 9.03
N ASP A 116 13.86 -15.67 7.95
CA ASP A 116 14.90 -16.61 7.57
C ASP A 116 16.14 -15.87 7.05
N ARG A 117 17.32 -16.21 7.58
CA ARG A 117 18.62 -15.61 7.22
C ARG A 117 18.63 -14.08 7.21
N GLY A 118 17.99 -13.49 8.23
CA GLY A 118 17.97 -12.03 8.43
C GLY A 118 17.00 -11.25 7.52
N MET A 119 16.18 -11.95 6.74
CA MET A 119 15.13 -11.35 5.90
C MET A 119 13.76 -11.89 6.28
N GLU A 120 12.75 -11.03 6.27
CA GLU A 120 11.37 -11.46 6.34
C GLU A 120 10.96 -12.11 5.01
N ARG A 121 10.41 -13.31 5.09
CA ARG A 121 9.90 -14.07 3.94
C ARG A 121 8.39 -13.98 3.95
N VAL A 122 7.80 -13.71 2.80
CA VAL A 122 6.36 -13.47 2.63
C VAL A 122 5.82 -14.35 1.50
N PRO A 123 5.95 -15.69 1.59
CA PRO A 123 5.49 -16.56 0.51
C PRO A 123 3.99 -16.85 0.60
N LEU A 124 3.35 -16.88 -0.57
CA LEU A 124 1.99 -17.38 -0.75
C LEU A 124 2.02 -18.83 -1.23
N LEU A 125 1.19 -19.69 -0.67
CA LEU A 125 1.06 -21.08 -1.15
C LEU A 125 0.20 -21.13 -2.42
N LYS A 126 0.54 -22.03 -3.35
CA LYS A 126 -0.26 -22.29 -4.55
C LYS A 126 -1.72 -22.65 -4.21
N GLU A 127 -1.93 -23.41 -3.14
CA GLU A 127 -3.29 -23.75 -2.67
C GLU A 127 -4.04 -22.53 -2.13
N GLU A 128 -3.36 -21.60 -1.46
CA GLU A 128 -3.97 -20.35 -0.97
C GLU A 128 -4.34 -19.44 -2.14
N LEU A 129 -3.46 -19.30 -3.14
CA LEU A 129 -3.77 -18.60 -4.38
C LEU A 129 -5.04 -19.20 -5.03
N LYS A 130 -5.07 -20.52 -5.23
CA LYS A 130 -6.23 -21.22 -5.81
C LYS A 130 -7.52 -20.99 -5.00
N SER A 131 -7.43 -21.11 -3.69
CA SER A 131 -8.58 -20.95 -2.78
C SER A 131 -9.14 -19.53 -2.82
N ILE A 132 -8.28 -18.50 -2.68
CA ILE A 132 -8.70 -17.10 -2.66
C ILE A 132 -9.20 -16.70 -4.05
N TYR A 133 -8.42 -16.94 -5.10
CA TYR A 133 -8.75 -16.55 -6.47
C TYR A 133 -10.04 -17.23 -6.99
N SER A 134 -10.40 -18.39 -6.49
CA SER A 134 -11.65 -19.06 -6.88
C SER A 134 -12.90 -18.18 -6.76
N ARG A 135 -12.89 -17.20 -5.83
CA ARG A 135 -13.96 -16.22 -5.61
C ARG A 135 -13.89 -15.01 -6.56
N PHE A 136 -12.77 -14.85 -7.27
CA PHE A 136 -12.43 -13.70 -8.09
C PHE A 136 -12.07 -14.10 -9.54
N ARG A 137 -12.49 -15.29 -9.98
CA ARG A 137 -12.15 -15.78 -11.33
C ARG A 137 -12.52 -14.79 -12.42
N GLY A 138 -11.59 -14.57 -13.34
CA GLY A 138 -11.77 -13.68 -14.47
C GLY A 138 -11.39 -12.22 -14.21
N HIS A 139 -11.01 -11.83 -12.98
CA HIS A 139 -10.67 -10.46 -12.61
C HIS A 139 -9.16 -10.18 -12.46
N LEU A 140 -8.31 -11.21 -12.63
CA LEU A 140 -6.85 -11.07 -12.66
C LEU A 140 -6.27 -11.55 -13.99
N ILE A 141 -5.15 -10.95 -14.38
CA ILE A 141 -4.22 -11.45 -15.39
C ILE A 141 -2.99 -11.97 -14.62
N ALA A 142 -2.39 -13.05 -15.09
CA ALA A 142 -1.20 -13.63 -14.51
C ALA A 142 -0.08 -13.76 -15.54
N THR A 143 1.18 -13.52 -15.13
CA THR A 143 2.38 -13.81 -15.93
C THR A 143 3.36 -14.68 -15.18
N THR A 144 4.29 -15.31 -15.91
CA THR A 144 5.33 -16.16 -15.33
C THR A 144 6.43 -15.39 -14.60
N ALA A 145 6.37 -14.07 -14.58
CA ALA A 145 7.41 -13.17 -14.08
C ALA A 145 8.77 -13.35 -14.79
N CYS A 146 9.84 -12.77 -14.20
CA CYS A 146 11.21 -12.81 -14.70
C CYS A 146 11.84 -14.22 -14.57
N LEU A 147 13.18 -14.34 -14.75
CA LEU A 147 13.92 -15.61 -14.54
C LEU A 147 13.84 -16.13 -13.10
N GLY A 148 13.47 -15.29 -12.13
CA GLY A 148 13.15 -15.67 -10.75
C GLY A 148 11.84 -16.44 -10.59
N GLY A 149 10.97 -16.43 -11.61
CA GLY A 149 9.75 -17.23 -11.66
C GLY A 149 10.01 -18.74 -11.78
N GLU A 150 8.96 -19.53 -11.53
CA GLU A 150 9.08 -21.00 -11.59
C GLU A 150 9.44 -21.50 -12.98
N LEU A 151 8.79 -20.94 -14.03
CA LEU A 151 9.09 -21.29 -15.42
C LEU A 151 10.53 -20.92 -15.79
N GLY A 152 10.94 -19.67 -15.51
CA GLY A 152 12.30 -19.19 -15.82
C GLY A 152 13.37 -20.03 -15.17
N THR A 153 13.24 -20.28 -13.85
CA THR A 153 14.15 -21.14 -13.11
C THR A 153 14.20 -22.58 -13.65
N ALA A 154 13.05 -23.18 -13.93
CA ALA A 154 12.99 -24.55 -14.43
C ALA A 154 13.60 -24.67 -15.83
N VAL A 155 13.39 -23.68 -16.69
CA VAL A 155 13.96 -23.61 -18.04
C VAL A 155 15.47 -23.47 -18.01
N LEU A 156 16.05 -22.62 -17.16
CA LEU A 156 17.50 -22.50 -17.04
C LEU A 156 18.13 -23.79 -16.54
N ASN A 157 17.58 -24.40 -15.49
CA ASN A 157 18.06 -25.70 -15.01
C ASN A 157 17.91 -26.82 -16.07
N LEU A 158 16.84 -26.79 -16.87
CA LEU A 158 16.67 -27.73 -17.99
C LEU A 158 17.77 -27.56 -19.03
N ILE A 159 18.09 -26.33 -19.42
CA ILE A 159 19.17 -26.03 -20.36
C ILE A 159 20.51 -26.52 -19.82
N ASP A 160 20.80 -26.32 -18.55
CA ASP A 160 22.03 -26.79 -17.91
C ASP A 160 22.12 -28.34 -17.91
N CYS A 161 21.02 -29.01 -17.60
CA CYS A 161 20.94 -30.46 -17.65
C CYS A 161 21.13 -31.01 -19.07
N GLU A 162 20.53 -30.39 -20.08
CA GLU A 162 20.70 -30.76 -21.48
C GLU A 162 22.15 -30.58 -21.93
N ASN A 163 22.82 -29.50 -21.56
CA ASN A 163 24.24 -29.23 -21.84
C ASN A 163 25.17 -30.25 -21.14
N ALA A 164 24.80 -30.69 -19.94
CA ALA A 164 25.50 -31.68 -19.17
C ALA A 164 25.15 -33.14 -19.56
N LEU A 165 24.22 -33.34 -20.49
CA LEU A 165 23.67 -34.66 -20.88
C LEU A 165 23.02 -35.42 -19.72
N ASP A 166 22.52 -34.71 -18.71
CA ASP A 166 21.80 -35.27 -17.56
C ASP A 166 20.31 -35.46 -17.90
N THR A 167 20.02 -36.60 -18.51
CA THR A 167 18.66 -36.91 -18.99
C THR A 167 17.65 -37.11 -17.87
N ILE A 168 18.09 -37.53 -16.68
CA ILE A 168 17.23 -37.80 -15.52
C ILE A 168 16.69 -36.47 -14.97
N ASN A 169 17.60 -35.54 -14.68
CA ASN A 169 17.18 -34.22 -14.17
C ASN A 169 16.49 -33.39 -15.26
N ALA A 170 16.88 -33.50 -16.53
CA ALA A 170 16.18 -32.88 -17.64
C ALA A 170 14.70 -33.30 -17.68
N GLN A 171 14.40 -34.61 -17.55
CA GLN A 171 13.02 -35.10 -17.50
C GLN A 171 12.25 -34.57 -16.28
N ARG A 172 12.90 -34.42 -15.15
CA ARG A 172 12.32 -33.81 -13.94
C ARG A 172 11.88 -32.37 -14.20
N TYR A 173 12.72 -31.54 -14.84
CA TYR A 173 12.38 -30.16 -15.14
C TYR A 173 11.32 -30.04 -16.22
N HIS A 174 11.29 -30.93 -17.22
CA HIS A 174 10.16 -31.00 -18.17
C HIS A 174 8.84 -31.25 -17.44
N ASN A 175 8.81 -32.19 -16.50
CA ASN A 175 7.60 -32.46 -15.73
C ASN A 175 7.22 -31.27 -14.83
N GLN A 176 8.18 -30.59 -14.19
CA GLN A 176 7.91 -29.40 -13.39
C GLN A 176 7.28 -28.29 -14.24
N ILE A 177 7.83 -28.02 -15.42
CA ILE A 177 7.28 -27.03 -16.37
C ILE A 177 5.84 -27.38 -16.72
N ALA A 178 5.58 -28.64 -17.10
CA ALA A 178 4.23 -29.06 -17.49
C ALA A 178 3.22 -28.89 -16.34
N VAL A 179 3.54 -29.37 -15.14
CA VAL A 179 2.67 -29.28 -13.97
C VAL A 179 2.39 -27.80 -13.60
N PHE A 180 3.41 -26.96 -13.65
CA PHE A 180 3.24 -25.53 -13.36
C PHE A 180 2.34 -24.84 -14.39
N LEU A 181 2.54 -25.09 -15.69
CA LEU A 181 1.73 -24.48 -16.73
C LEU A 181 0.28 -24.99 -16.71
N GLU A 182 0.06 -26.27 -16.47
CA GLU A 182 -1.28 -26.84 -16.28
C GLU A 182 -2.00 -26.20 -15.10
N TYR A 183 -1.30 -26.01 -13.96
CA TYR A 183 -1.83 -25.29 -12.81
C TYR A 183 -2.25 -23.85 -13.17
N CYS A 184 -1.41 -23.11 -13.89
CA CYS A 184 -1.72 -21.74 -14.29
C CYS A 184 -2.90 -21.66 -15.27
N LEU A 185 -2.94 -22.56 -16.25
CA LEU A 185 -4.04 -22.63 -17.22
C LEU A 185 -5.38 -23.02 -16.56
N ASP A 186 -5.38 -23.92 -15.58
CA ASP A 186 -6.60 -24.26 -14.79
C ASP A 186 -7.14 -23.04 -14.03
N LEU A 187 -6.26 -22.18 -13.52
CA LEU A 187 -6.66 -21.01 -12.78
C LEU A 187 -7.09 -19.84 -13.68
N PHE A 188 -6.25 -19.45 -14.62
CA PHE A 188 -6.36 -18.18 -15.33
C PHE A 188 -6.82 -18.33 -16.79
N GLY A 189 -6.71 -19.53 -17.41
CA GLY A 189 -7.11 -19.75 -18.81
C GLY A 189 -6.43 -18.76 -19.76
N ASP A 190 -7.23 -18.03 -20.56
CA ASP A 190 -6.75 -17.03 -21.53
C ASP A 190 -6.15 -15.76 -20.91
N ASP A 191 -6.21 -15.62 -19.59
CA ASP A 191 -5.60 -14.51 -18.83
C ASP A 191 -4.23 -14.88 -18.26
N PHE A 192 -3.67 -16.01 -18.66
CA PHE A 192 -2.31 -16.42 -18.33
C PHE A 192 -1.35 -16.19 -19.50
N TYR A 193 -0.20 -15.59 -19.23
CA TYR A 193 0.82 -15.25 -20.23
C TYR A 193 2.21 -15.71 -19.78
N ILE A 194 3.04 -16.12 -20.75
CA ILE A 194 4.49 -16.29 -20.54
C ILE A 194 5.17 -14.94 -20.77
N GLU A 195 5.88 -14.47 -19.76
CA GLU A 195 6.61 -13.21 -19.82
C GLU A 195 7.98 -13.40 -20.48
N VAL A 196 8.34 -12.48 -21.37
CA VAL A 196 9.67 -12.39 -21.97
C VAL A 196 10.29 -11.05 -21.60
N ALA A 197 11.54 -11.09 -21.13
CA ALA A 197 12.27 -9.88 -20.76
C ALA A 197 13.20 -9.42 -21.90
N PRO A 198 13.26 -8.11 -22.18
CA PRO A 198 14.10 -7.54 -23.24
C PRO A 198 15.56 -7.38 -22.78
N ALA A 199 16.19 -8.45 -22.29
CA ALA A 199 17.56 -8.44 -21.80
C ALA A 199 18.49 -9.25 -22.71
N LYS A 200 19.70 -8.75 -22.94
CA LYS A 200 20.73 -9.40 -23.78
C LYS A 200 21.68 -10.31 -23.00
N SER A 201 21.37 -10.63 -21.75
CA SER A 201 22.13 -11.66 -21.03
C SER A 201 22.01 -13.01 -21.71
N LYS A 202 23.04 -13.85 -21.62
CA LYS A 202 23.04 -15.18 -22.26
C LYS A 202 21.87 -16.04 -21.77
N ASP A 203 21.60 -15.99 -20.49
CA ASP A 203 20.55 -16.78 -19.85
C ASP A 203 19.17 -16.32 -20.30
N GLN A 204 18.93 -15.00 -20.38
CA GLN A 204 17.64 -14.48 -20.83
C GLN A 204 17.39 -14.80 -22.30
N ILE A 205 18.43 -14.65 -23.17
CA ILE A 205 18.31 -15.01 -24.60
C ILE A 205 17.98 -16.52 -24.74
N ALA A 206 18.64 -17.37 -23.98
CA ALA A 206 18.40 -18.82 -24.01
C ALA A 206 17.00 -19.16 -23.49
N ALA A 207 16.57 -18.53 -22.39
CA ALA A 207 15.23 -18.70 -21.83
C ALA A 207 14.14 -18.21 -22.81
N ASN A 208 14.27 -16.98 -23.37
CA ASN A 208 13.29 -16.45 -24.33
C ASN A 208 13.09 -17.39 -25.53
N LYS A 209 14.18 -17.97 -26.09
CA LYS A 209 14.09 -18.98 -27.18
C LYS A 209 13.32 -20.23 -26.76
N ARG A 210 13.49 -20.64 -25.52
CA ARG A 210 12.79 -21.81 -24.99
C ARG A 210 11.32 -21.50 -24.68
N PHE A 211 11.04 -20.29 -24.19
CA PHE A 211 9.67 -19.82 -23.92
C PHE A 211 8.81 -19.83 -25.17
N VAL A 212 9.32 -19.44 -26.34
CA VAL A 212 8.58 -19.52 -27.60
C VAL A 212 8.11 -20.95 -27.87
N LYS A 213 9.02 -21.94 -27.77
CA LYS A 213 8.66 -23.36 -28.02
C LYS A 213 7.64 -23.89 -27.00
N ILE A 214 7.77 -23.46 -25.75
CA ILE A 214 6.82 -23.84 -24.69
C ILE A 214 5.46 -23.18 -24.94
N ALA A 215 5.45 -21.88 -25.25
CA ALA A 215 4.24 -21.13 -25.57
C ALA A 215 3.46 -21.77 -26.73
N GLU A 216 4.15 -22.16 -27.81
CA GLU A 216 3.56 -22.88 -28.95
C GLU A 216 2.99 -24.25 -28.55
N ALA A 217 3.75 -25.02 -27.75
CA ALA A 217 3.36 -26.36 -27.33
C ALA A 217 2.13 -26.37 -26.41
N PHE A 218 1.97 -25.38 -25.57
CA PHE A 218 0.85 -25.28 -24.61
C PHE A 218 -0.26 -24.32 -25.08
N GLY A 219 -0.09 -23.63 -26.21
CA GLY A 219 -1.06 -22.66 -26.72
C GLY A 219 -1.15 -21.39 -25.84
N ILE A 220 -0.08 -21.01 -25.15
CA ILE A 220 -0.05 -19.87 -24.22
C ILE A 220 0.47 -18.63 -24.95
N LYS A 221 -0.15 -17.49 -24.73
CA LYS A 221 0.32 -16.20 -25.25
C LYS A 221 1.55 -15.71 -24.48
N MET A 222 2.41 -14.95 -25.14
CA MET A 222 3.56 -14.29 -24.51
C MET A 222 3.35 -12.79 -24.42
N CYS A 223 3.89 -12.14 -23.40
CA CYS A 223 3.89 -10.69 -23.19
C CYS A 223 5.28 -10.18 -22.82
N VAL A 224 5.48 -8.85 -22.84
CA VAL A 224 6.72 -8.19 -22.41
C VAL A 224 6.64 -7.82 -20.93
N GLY A 225 7.73 -8.05 -20.20
CA GLY A 225 8.00 -7.48 -18.88
C GLY A 225 9.45 -7.01 -18.82
N SER A 226 9.69 -5.73 -18.51
CA SER A 226 11.05 -5.20 -18.42
C SER A 226 11.72 -5.48 -17.07
N ASP A 227 10.93 -5.79 -16.05
CA ASP A 227 11.39 -5.96 -14.66
C ASP A 227 12.19 -4.72 -14.20
N SER A 228 11.64 -3.51 -14.50
CA SER A 228 12.41 -2.29 -14.38
C SER A 228 12.56 -1.85 -12.92
N HIS A 229 13.81 -1.69 -12.46
CA HIS A 229 14.20 -1.27 -11.11
C HIS A 229 14.82 0.13 -11.08
N TYR A 230 15.11 0.70 -12.23
CA TYR A 230 15.59 2.08 -12.41
C TYR A 230 15.10 2.66 -13.74
N LEU A 231 15.02 4.00 -13.86
CA LEU A 231 14.31 4.65 -14.96
C LEU A 231 15.08 4.62 -16.28
N ARG A 232 16.39 4.91 -16.23
CA ARG A 232 17.21 5.12 -17.42
C ARG A 232 18.44 4.24 -17.37
N LYS A 233 18.94 3.85 -18.50
CA LYS A 233 20.18 3.06 -18.59
C LYS A 233 21.35 3.69 -17.84
N GLU A 234 21.45 5.02 -17.88
CA GLU A 234 22.47 5.80 -17.19
C GLU A 234 22.35 5.71 -15.66
N ASP A 235 21.14 5.47 -15.13
CA ASP A 235 20.90 5.37 -13.69
C ASP A 235 21.44 4.06 -13.10
N ARG A 236 21.95 3.15 -13.93
CA ARG A 236 22.52 1.87 -13.49
C ARG A 236 23.61 2.02 -12.43
N TYR A 237 24.46 3.05 -12.53
CA TYR A 237 25.51 3.29 -11.55
C TYR A 237 24.95 3.72 -10.19
N VAL A 238 23.86 4.50 -10.16
CA VAL A 238 23.15 4.88 -8.93
C VAL A 238 22.50 3.65 -8.30
N HIS A 239 21.81 2.86 -9.11
CA HIS A 239 21.19 1.61 -8.70
C HIS A 239 22.23 0.62 -8.14
N LYS A 240 23.39 0.47 -8.80
CA LYS A 240 24.50 -0.34 -8.31
C LYS A 240 25.02 0.17 -6.96
N ALA A 241 25.21 1.48 -6.80
CA ALA A 241 25.62 2.06 -5.52
C ALA A 241 24.58 1.79 -4.42
N TYR A 242 23.29 1.86 -4.74
CA TYR A 242 22.22 1.52 -3.81
C TYR A 242 22.29 0.06 -3.36
N LEU A 243 22.41 -0.88 -4.30
CA LEU A 243 22.54 -2.32 -3.99
C LEU A 243 23.76 -2.63 -3.14
N THR A 244 24.92 -2.01 -3.43
CA THR A 244 26.18 -2.25 -2.70
C THR A 244 26.27 -1.49 -1.38
N SER A 245 25.33 -0.59 -1.09
CA SER A 245 25.27 0.13 0.20
C SER A 245 24.87 -0.75 1.39
N LYS A 246 24.32 -1.92 1.12
CA LYS A 246 23.87 -2.89 2.14
C LYS A 246 24.89 -4.03 2.28
N PRO A 247 25.11 -4.56 3.51
CA PRO A 247 25.97 -5.72 3.69
C PRO A 247 25.36 -6.97 3.05
N GLY A 248 26.19 -7.76 2.41
CA GLY A 248 25.85 -9.02 1.76
C GLY A 248 26.36 -9.06 0.32
N GLU A 249 26.79 -10.25 -0.15
CA GLU A 249 27.09 -10.45 -1.56
C GLU A 249 25.76 -10.52 -2.32
N ARG A 250 25.47 -9.51 -3.13
CA ARG A 250 24.41 -9.53 -4.14
C ARG A 250 25.07 -9.63 -5.50
N GLU A 251 24.51 -10.45 -6.37
CA GLU A 251 24.93 -10.54 -7.77
C GLU A 251 24.48 -9.27 -8.50
N VAL A 252 25.34 -8.26 -8.48
CA VAL A 252 25.00 -6.87 -8.85
C VAL A 252 25.14 -6.61 -10.35
N ASP A 253 25.90 -7.45 -11.06
CA ASP A 253 26.42 -7.05 -12.38
C ASP A 253 25.69 -7.63 -13.60
N SER A 254 25.10 -8.81 -13.55
CA SER A 254 24.51 -9.42 -14.75
C SER A 254 22.99 -9.34 -14.81
N PHE A 255 22.31 -9.52 -13.69
CA PHE A 255 20.84 -9.57 -13.66
C PHE A 255 20.21 -8.19 -13.92
N TYR A 256 20.65 -7.17 -13.17
CA TYR A 256 20.05 -5.84 -13.23
C TYR A 256 20.55 -4.96 -14.40
N GLU A 257 21.44 -5.45 -15.27
CA GLU A 257 21.99 -4.64 -16.37
C GLU A 257 20.90 -4.10 -17.32
N TYR A 258 19.84 -4.86 -17.50
CA TYR A 258 18.73 -4.55 -18.41
C TYR A 258 17.42 -4.24 -17.70
N CYS A 259 17.41 -4.10 -16.37
CA CYS A 259 16.19 -3.85 -15.59
C CYS A 259 15.89 -2.33 -15.52
N TYR A 260 15.76 -1.67 -16.65
CA TYR A 260 15.36 -0.27 -16.77
C TYR A 260 14.22 -0.13 -17.77
N LEU A 261 13.53 1.00 -17.70
CA LEU A 261 12.39 1.26 -18.59
C LEU A 261 12.89 1.60 -19.99
N MET A 262 12.42 0.87 -21.00
CA MET A 262 12.84 0.96 -22.40
C MET A 262 11.68 1.41 -23.29
N ASP A 263 11.97 2.12 -24.37
CA ASP A 263 10.99 2.36 -25.42
C ASP A 263 10.77 1.11 -26.29
N GLU A 264 9.75 1.16 -27.14
CA GLU A 264 9.39 0.04 -28.04
C GLU A 264 10.55 -0.37 -28.95
N GLN A 265 11.31 0.59 -29.46
CA GLN A 265 12.43 0.30 -30.38
C GLN A 265 13.54 -0.44 -29.64
N GLU A 266 13.90 0.00 -28.44
CA GLU A 266 14.95 -0.64 -27.63
C GLU A 266 14.53 -2.05 -27.17
N ILE A 267 13.26 -2.22 -26.74
CA ILE A 267 12.68 -3.53 -26.44
C ILE A 267 12.81 -4.46 -27.64
N ARG A 268 12.43 -4.01 -28.82
CA ARG A 268 12.52 -4.77 -30.06
C ARG A 268 13.95 -5.16 -30.42
N GLU A 269 14.88 -4.22 -30.33
CA GLU A 269 16.30 -4.46 -30.63
C GLU A 269 16.93 -5.45 -29.64
N ASN A 270 16.51 -5.41 -28.38
CA ASN A 270 16.98 -6.35 -27.37
C ASN A 270 16.41 -7.76 -27.58
N LEU A 271 15.13 -7.88 -27.87
CA LEU A 271 14.47 -9.16 -28.12
C LEU A 271 14.97 -9.86 -29.40
N ARG A 272 15.40 -9.10 -30.43
CA ARG A 272 16.02 -9.65 -31.67
C ARG A 272 17.29 -10.45 -31.42
N ALA A 273 17.92 -10.34 -30.26
CA ALA A 273 19.03 -11.20 -29.87
C ALA A 273 18.65 -12.69 -29.81
N GLY A 274 17.37 -13.01 -29.66
CA GLY A 274 16.88 -14.39 -29.52
C GLY A 274 15.62 -14.71 -30.29
N LEU A 275 14.85 -13.73 -30.76
CA LEU A 275 13.52 -13.90 -31.35
C LEU A 275 13.45 -13.28 -32.75
N SER A 276 12.54 -13.81 -33.60
CA SER A 276 12.24 -13.22 -34.90
C SER A 276 11.28 -12.02 -34.76
N ASP A 277 11.23 -11.15 -35.77
CA ASP A 277 10.34 -9.98 -35.77
C ASP A 277 8.86 -10.38 -35.70
N GLU A 278 8.45 -11.49 -36.34
CA GLU A 278 7.09 -11.99 -36.31
C GLU A 278 6.67 -12.38 -34.90
N VAL A 279 7.56 -13.04 -34.15
CA VAL A 279 7.34 -13.43 -32.75
C VAL A 279 7.26 -12.17 -31.87
N ILE A 280 8.16 -11.21 -32.06
CA ILE A 280 8.17 -9.94 -31.31
C ILE A 280 6.87 -9.16 -31.57
N ASP A 281 6.43 -9.07 -32.83
CA ASP A 281 5.16 -8.41 -33.18
C ASP A 281 3.96 -9.08 -32.50
N GLN A 282 3.99 -10.41 -32.40
CA GLN A 282 2.92 -11.13 -31.69
C GLN A 282 2.95 -10.84 -30.19
N ILE A 283 4.13 -10.82 -29.58
CA ILE A 283 4.31 -10.46 -28.16
C ILE A 283 3.79 -9.05 -27.89
N PHE A 284 4.10 -8.08 -28.74
CA PHE A 284 3.60 -6.71 -28.59
C PHE A 284 2.08 -6.63 -28.71
N ARG A 285 1.48 -7.34 -29.70
CA ARG A 285 0.01 -7.44 -29.82
C ARG A 285 -0.62 -8.02 -28.56
N ASN A 286 -0.02 -9.06 -27.98
CA ASN A 286 -0.52 -9.69 -26.77
C ASN A 286 -0.40 -8.75 -25.55
N SER A 287 0.72 -8.01 -25.41
CA SER A 287 0.88 -7.00 -24.35
C SER A 287 -0.18 -5.89 -24.47
N MET A 288 -0.51 -5.47 -25.71
CA MET A 288 -1.59 -4.54 -25.97
C MET A 288 -2.99 -5.14 -25.70
N GLU A 289 -3.15 -6.45 -25.86
CA GLU A 289 -4.39 -7.14 -25.45
C GLU A 289 -4.58 -7.08 -23.95
N ILE A 290 -3.50 -7.25 -23.17
CA ILE A 290 -3.52 -7.10 -21.71
C ILE A 290 -3.98 -5.69 -21.33
N ALA A 291 -3.38 -4.64 -21.88
CA ALA A 291 -3.76 -3.26 -21.61
C ALA A 291 -5.27 -3.00 -21.84
N LYS A 292 -5.84 -3.60 -22.90
CA LYS A 292 -7.27 -3.48 -23.24
C LYS A 292 -8.22 -4.22 -22.28
N LYS A 293 -7.70 -5.19 -21.51
CA LYS A 293 -8.48 -5.94 -20.50
C LYS A 293 -8.55 -5.19 -19.17
N ILE A 294 -7.78 -4.11 -19.01
CA ILE A 294 -7.69 -3.35 -17.78
C ILE A 294 -8.65 -2.17 -17.85
N GLU A 295 -9.54 -2.07 -16.89
CA GLU A 295 -10.47 -0.96 -16.72
C GLU A 295 -9.92 -0.02 -15.64
N PHE A 296 -10.04 1.30 -15.84
CA PHE A 296 -9.76 2.23 -14.76
C PHE A 296 -10.83 2.09 -13.66
N TYR A 297 -10.39 2.03 -12.42
CA TYR A 297 -11.22 2.04 -11.22
C TYR A 297 -10.63 2.99 -10.18
N ASP A 298 -11.49 3.66 -9.42
CA ASP A 298 -11.09 4.59 -8.37
C ASP A 298 -10.99 3.85 -7.03
N LEU A 299 -9.83 3.89 -6.41
CA LEU A 299 -9.58 3.33 -5.07
C LEU A 299 -9.96 4.29 -3.94
N SER A 300 -10.19 5.56 -4.26
CA SER A 300 -10.56 6.54 -3.26
C SER A 300 -11.97 6.29 -2.71
N HIS A 301 -12.12 6.49 -1.42
CA HIS A 301 -13.39 6.40 -0.72
C HIS A 301 -13.60 7.66 0.11
N SER A 302 -14.86 8.03 0.33
CA SER A 302 -15.21 9.08 1.29
C SER A 302 -14.68 8.71 2.69
N GLN A 303 -14.30 9.70 3.47
CA GLN A 303 -13.93 9.51 4.86
C GLN A 303 -15.09 8.84 5.61
N GLN A 304 -14.78 7.78 6.35
CA GLN A 304 -15.75 7.03 7.14
C GLN A 304 -15.40 7.13 8.62
N VAL A 305 -16.39 7.46 9.43
CA VAL A 305 -16.28 7.40 10.88
C VAL A 305 -16.80 6.03 11.33
N THR A 306 -16.00 5.34 12.14
CA THR A 306 -16.45 4.08 12.75
C THR A 306 -17.58 4.35 13.73
N GLU A 307 -18.67 3.62 13.59
CA GLU A 307 -19.77 3.64 14.53
C GLU A 307 -19.70 2.44 15.48
N VAL A 308 -20.08 2.68 16.72
CA VAL A 308 -20.24 1.64 17.74
C VAL A 308 -21.71 1.56 18.14
N PRO A 309 -22.22 0.39 18.55
CA PRO A 309 -23.55 0.26 19.11
C PRO A 309 -23.69 1.13 20.36
N VAL A 310 -24.78 1.90 20.42
CA VAL A 310 -25.08 2.78 21.54
C VAL A 310 -26.48 2.54 22.08
N LYS A 311 -26.73 3.01 23.30
CA LYS A 311 -28.07 3.02 23.90
C LYS A 311 -29.00 3.88 23.05
N ASP A 312 -30.14 3.32 22.69
CA ASP A 312 -31.19 4.10 22.01
C ASP A 312 -31.99 4.92 23.02
N TYR A 313 -31.72 6.22 23.09
CA TYR A 313 -32.54 7.15 23.85
C TYR A 313 -33.84 7.43 23.12
N PRO A 314 -35.02 7.43 23.80
CA PRO A 314 -36.28 7.80 23.19
C PRO A 314 -36.25 9.26 22.75
N LYS A 315 -37.03 9.61 21.71
CA LYS A 315 -37.25 11.01 21.34
C LYS A 315 -37.83 11.81 22.52
N ASN A 316 -37.21 12.93 22.85
CA ASN A 316 -37.52 13.75 24.00
C ASN A 316 -38.03 15.13 23.59
N SER A 317 -39.32 15.20 23.21
CA SER A 317 -39.96 16.45 22.80
C SER A 317 -40.03 17.50 23.92
N ARG A 318 -40.02 17.07 25.19
CA ARG A 318 -39.99 18.00 26.33
C ARG A 318 -38.65 18.73 26.37
N MET A 319 -37.53 17.99 26.36
CA MET A 319 -36.19 18.61 26.34
C MET A 319 -36.00 19.47 25.08
N ALA A 320 -36.46 19.02 23.92
CA ALA A 320 -36.41 19.82 22.69
C ALA A 320 -37.15 21.17 22.85
N ALA A 321 -38.29 21.21 23.54
CA ALA A 321 -39.01 22.44 23.82
C ALA A 321 -38.31 23.32 24.88
N GLU A 322 -37.69 22.72 25.88
CA GLU A 322 -36.95 23.44 26.94
C GLU A 322 -35.69 24.13 26.37
N VAL A 323 -34.99 23.50 25.40
CA VAL A 323 -33.78 24.05 24.77
C VAL A 323 -34.06 24.68 23.38
N LYS A 324 -35.24 25.14 23.11
CA LYS A 324 -35.67 25.68 21.80
C LYS A 324 -34.84 26.86 21.29
N GLU A 325 -34.20 27.63 22.19
CA GLU A 325 -33.27 28.71 21.83
C GLU A 325 -31.95 28.18 21.22
N TYR A 326 -31.70 26.86 21.28
CA TYR A 326 -30.58 26.14 20.74
C TYR A 326 -31.07 25.13 19.68
N PRO A 327 -31.33 25.59 18.44
CA PRO A 327 -32.11 24.83 17.45
C PRO A 327 -31.47 23.50 17.04
N THR A 328 -30.14 23.42 16.98
CA THR A 328 -29.48 22.18 16.61
C THR A 328 -29.66 21.14 17.72
N LEU A 329 -29.42 21.50 18.98
CA LEU A 329 -29.59 20.58 20.12
C LEU A 329 -31.07 20.17 20.24
N ALA A 330 -32.00 21.10 20.07
CA ALA A 330 -33.45 20.81 20.11
C ALA A 330 -33.84 19.75 19.06
N GLN A 331 -33.34 19.87 17.83
CA GLN A 331 -33.58 18.88 16.78
C GLN A 331 -32.93 17.52 17.11
N MET A 332 -31.78 17.50 17.74
CA MET A 332 -31.09 16.26 18.10
C MET A 332 -31.85 15.43 19.14
N PHE A 333 -32.54 16.06 20.10
CA PHE A 333 -33.38 15.33 21.08
C PHE A 333 -34.54 14.57 20.44
N VAL A 334 -34.98 14.96 19.24
CA VAL A 334 -36.10 14.31 18.51
C VAL A 334 -35.65 13.70 17.18
N SER A 335 -34.35 13.65 16.92
CA SER A 335 -33.77 13.12 15.67
C SER A 335 -34.14 11.66 15.46
N ASP A 336 -34.24 11.21 14.20
CA ASP A 336 -34.33 9.80 13.84
C ASP A 336 -32.98 9.08 13.96
N ASN A 337 -31.87 9.81 13.94
CA ASN A 337 -30.54 9.27 14.09
C ASN A 337 -30.24 8.93 15.57
N ILE A 338 -29.99 7.64 15.85
CA ILE A 338 -29.70 7.12 17.19
C ILE A 338 -28.43 7.74 17.77
N GLN A 339 -27.39 7.95 16.96
CA GLN A 339 -26.11 8.51 17.40
C GLN A 339 -26.27 9.99 17.82
N GLU A 340 -27.10 10.77 17.13
CA GLU A 340 -27.41 12.15 17.51
C GLU A 340 -28.15 12.20 18.84
N ARG A 341 -29.17 11.36 19.02
CA ARG A 341 -29.90 11.28 20.28
C ARG A 341 -28.98 10.84 21.42
N TYR A 342 -28.11 9.86 21.17
CA TYR A 342 -27.12 9.43 22.15
C TYR A 342 -26.18 10.57 22.54
N TRP A 343 -25.59 11.24 21.55
CA TRP A 343 -24.63 12.31 21.77
C TRP A 343 -25.21 13.44 22.62
N VAL A 344 -26.38 13.96 22.25
CA VAL A 344 -26.99 15.08 22.98
C VAL A 344 -27.37 14.70 24.42
N ASN A 345 -27.96 13.51 24.64
CA ASN A 345 -28.30 13.07 25.99
C ASN A 345 -27.05 12.87 26.85
N GLN A 346 -26.00 12.23 26.31
CA GLN A 346 -24.74 12.03 27.04
C GLN A 346 -24.03 13.33 27.35
N CYS A 347 -24.07 14.32 26.46
CA CYS A 347 -23.52 15.65 26.74
C CYS A 347 -24.28 16.34 27.87
N PHE A 348 -25.61 16.28 27.90
CA PHE A 348 -26.39 16.87 29.00
C PHE A 348 -26.22 16.11 30.32
N GLU A 349 -26.19 14.79 30.32
CA GLU A 349 -25.85 13.97 31.48
C GLU A 349 -24.45 14.33 32.02
N GLY A 350 -23.45 14.47 31.13
CA GLY A 350 -22.10 14.88 31.48
C GLY A 350 -22.01 16.30 32.02
N LEU A 351 -22.85 17.22 31.50
CA LEU A 351 -22.93 18.59 31.99
C LEU A 351 -23.47 18.63 33.43
N GLU A 352 -24.57 17.92 33.69
CA GLU A 352 -25.16 17.83 35.04
C GLU A 352 -24.18 17.21 36.04
N GLN A 353 -23.47 16.17 35.64
CA GLN A 353 -22.51 15.47 36.52
C GLN A 353 -21.26 16.29 36.84
N LYS A 354 -20.73 17.05 35.89
CA LYS A 354 -19.42 17.72 36.03
C LYS A 354 -19.53 19.19 36.41
N ILE A 355 -20.60 19.85 36.02
CA ILE A 355 -20.79 21.30 36.15
C ILE A 355 -22.00 21.60 37.02
N GLY A 356 -23.17 21.02 36.71
CA GLY A 356 -24.42 21.24 37.41
C GLY A 356 -25.63 21.29 36.47
N GLU A 357 -26.79 21.72 37.01
CA GLU A 357 -28.04 21.81 36.25
C GLU A 357 -27.85 22.70 35.01
N TRP A 358 -28.21 22.18 33.82
CA TRP A 358 -27.88 22.79 32.55
C TRP A 358 -28.51 24.22 32.40
N ASP A 359 -29.71 24.46 32.96
CA ASP A 359 -30.41 25.73 32.91
C ASP A 359 -29.73 26.86 33.69
N LYS A 360 -28.84 26.51 34.59
CA LYS A 360 -27.97 27.41 35.35
C LYS A 360 -26.62 27.68 34.66
N HIS A 361 -26.33 26.96 33.58
CA HIS A 361 -25.03 26.98 32.89
C HIS A 361 -25.20 27.19 31.38
N LEU A 362 -26.01 28.22 30.98
CA LEU A 362 -26.38 28.49 29.59
C LEU A 362 -25.18 28.77 28.67
N ASN A 363 -24.05 29.24 29.19
CA ASN A 363 -22.80 29.41 28.44
C ASN A 363 -22.23 28.08 27.95
N TYR A 364 -22.38 27.01 28.72
CA TYR A 364 -22.02 25.65 28.30
C TYR A 364 -22.97 25.12 27.22
N VAL A 365 -24.28 25.37 27.40
CA VAL A 365 -25.28 24.95 26.39
C VAL A 365 -25.08 25.71 25.07
N ALA A 366 -24.78 27.00 25.11
CA ALA A 366 -24.45 27.79 23.92
C ALA A 366 -23.21 27.26 23.20
N ARG A 367 -22.19 26.83 23.94
CA ARG A 367 -21.01 26.20 23.35
C ARG A 367 -21.32 24.84 22.74
N LEU A 368 -22.16 24.01 23.38
CA LEU A 368 -22.60 22.74 22.79
C LEU A 368 -23.39 22.95 21.49
N GLU A 369 -24.24 23.99 21.40
CA GLU A 369 -24.94 24.37 20.18
C GLU A 369 -23.94 24.72 19.06
N GLU A 370 -22.93 25.55 19.35
CA GLU A 370 -21.86 25.89 18.39
C GLU A 370 -21.14 24.64 17.88
N GLU A 371 -20.80 23.72 18.77
CA GLU A 371 -20.11 22.48 18.43
C GLU A 371 -20.99 21.52 17.61
N ALA A 372 -22.26 21.39 17.99
CA ALA A 372 -23.23 20.56 17.29
C ALA A 372 -23.49 21.08 15.87
N ASP A 373 -23.72 22.38 15.71
CA ASP A 373 -23.96 23.01 14.42
C ASP A 373 -22.73 22.92 13.50
N THR A 374 -21.53 23.14 14.04
CA THR A 374 -20.27 22.96 13.30
C THR A 374 -20.10 21.51 12.81
N LYS A 375 -20.33 20.52 13.68
CA LYS A 375 -20.26 19.09 13.32
C LYS A 375 -21.28 18.72 12.25
N ARG A 376 -22.50 19.25 12.33
CA ARG A 376 -23.55 19.01 11.32
C ARG A 376 -23.13 19.53 9.95
N ILE A 377 -22.67 20.78 9.87
CA ILE A 377 -22.23 21.40 8.62
C ILE A 377 -21.05 20.62 7.98
N ILE A 378 -20.07 20.24 8.77
CA ILE A 378 -18.93 19.46 8.28
C ILE A 378 -19.39 18.06 7.86
N GLY A 379 -20.22 17.40 8.67
CA GLY A 379 -20.76 16.08 8.39
C GLY A 379 -21.55 16.01 7.07
N GLU A 380 -22.37 17.03 6.78
CA GLU A 380 -23.08 17.15 5.50
C GLU A 380 -22.11 17.26 4.32
N LYS A 381 -21.07 18.10 4.44
CA LYS A 381 -20.05 18.28 3.39
C LYS A 381 -19.20 17.01 3.16
N LEU A 382 -18.88 16.28 4.22
CA LEU A 382 -18.09 15.04 4.16
C LEU A 382 -18.94 13.78 3.92
N ASN A 383 -20.27 13.93 3.90
CA ASN A 383 -21.22 12.81 3.86
C ASN A 383 -20.92 11.76 4.93
N THR A 384 -20.67 12.21 6.18
CA THR A 384 -20.33 11.34 7.31
C THR A 384 -20.98 11.80 8.61
N ASN A 385 -21.17 10.86 9.55
CA ASN A 385 -21.75 11.18 10.86
C ASN A 385 -20.66 11.65 11.85
N MET A 386 -20.49 12.97 11.97
CA MET A 386 -19.50 13.58 12.85
C MET A 386 -19.78 13.37 14.35
N PHE A 387 -21.00 12.98 14.73
CA PHE A 387 -21.35 12.71 16.12
C PHE A 387 -20.88 11.31 16.56
N ALA A 388 -20.82 10.37 15.64
CA ALA A 388 -20.30 9.03 15.92
C ALA A 388 -18.82 9.04 16.32
N TYR A 389 -18.02 10.01 15.88
CA TYR A 389 -16.59 10.06 16.15
C TYR A 389 -16.24 10.16 17.65
N PRO A 390 -16.70 11.18 18.41
CA PRO A 390 -16.44 11.26 19.84
C PRO A 390 -17.12 10.14 20.63
N ILE A 391 -18.25 9.60 20.16
CA ILE A 391 -18.93 8.46 20.78
C ILE A 391 -18.07 7.20 20.68
N THR A 392 -17.50 6.95 19.51
CA THR A 392 -16.60 5.80 19.31
C THR A 392 -15.36 5.92 20.19
N LEU A 393 -14.81 7.14 20.34
CA LEU A 393 -13.69 7.37 21.24
C LEU A 393 -14.06 7.18 22.71
N GLN A 394 -15.22 7.66 23.16
CA GLN A 394 -15.76 7.38 24.49
C GLN A 394 -15.79 5.88 24.78
N HIS A 395 -16.35 5.10 23.83
CA HIS A 395 -16.43 3.64 23.95
C HIS A 395 -15.05 3.00 24.14
N TYR A 396 -14.05 3.39 23.33
CA TYR A 396 -12.70 2.83 23.44
C TYR A 396 -11.95 3.32 24.67
N ILE A 397 -12.16 4.55 25.12
CA ILE A 397 -11.59 5.04 26.38
C ILE A 397 -12.11 4.23 27.56
N ASP A 398 -13.41 3.92 27.61
CA ASP A 398 -13.99 3.04 28.61
C ASP A 398 -13.36 1.63 28.55
N LEU A 399 -13.10 1.11 27.36
CA LEU A 399 -12.37 -0.14 27.17
C LEU A 399 -10.94 -0.06 27.70
N PHE A 400 -10.22 1.05 27.47
CA PHE A 400 -8.85 1.26 27.97
C PHE A 400 -8.80 1.23 29.49
N TRP A 401 -9.75 1.90 30.15
CA TRP A 401 -9.90 1.83 31.62
C TRP A 401 -10.19 0.42 32.10
N LYS A 402 -11.07 -0.32 31.43
CA LYS A 402 -11.36 -1.73 31.74
C LYS A 402 -10.13 -2.63 31.60
N CYS A 403 -9.26 -2.36 30.62
CA CYS A 403 -7.97 -3.04 30.45
C CYS A 403 -6.91 -2.61 31.50
N GLY A 404 -7.25 -1.73 32.43
CA GLY A 404 -6.35 -1.24 33.47
C GLY A 404 -5.30 -0.26 32.99
N SER A 405 -5.54 0.43 31.85
CA SER A 405 -4.70 1.51 31.37
C SER A 405 -5.10 2.83 32.00
N LEU A 406 -4.11 3.64 32.36
CA LEU A 406 -4.33 5.05 32.54
C LEU A 406 -4.51 5.71 31.16
N VAL A 407 -5.44 6.67 31.08
CA VAL A 407 -5.66 7.49 29.89
C VAL A 407 -5.29 8.92 30.21
N GLY A 408 -4.54 9.58 29.33
CA GLY A 408 -4.10 10.96 29.52
C GLY A 408 -5.28 11.94 29.56
N PRO A 409 -5.08 13.14 30.17
CA PRO A 409 -6.17 14.11 30.33
C PRO A 409 -6.62 14.78 29.04
N GLY A 410 -5.92 14.55 27.94
CA GLY A 410 -6.15 15.14 26.63
C GLY A 410 -4.89 15.80 26.08
N ARG A 411 -4.79 15.88 24.77
CA ARG A 411 -3.66 16.44 24.05
C ARG A 411 -4.12 17.17 22.80
N GLY A 412 -3.34 18.19 22.37
CA GLY A 412 -3.60 18.91 21.13
C GLY A 412 -4.87 19.76 21.13
N SER A 413 -5.40 20.01 19.93
CA SER A 413 -6.57 20.88 19.73
C SER A 413 -7.88 20.24 20.22
N SER A 414 -7.95 18.93 20.36
CA SER A 414 -9.13 18.20 20.83
C SER A 414 -9.60 18.60 22.23
N CYS A 415 -8.68 19.15 23.06
CA CYS A 415 -9.01 19.70 24.38
C CYS A 415 -9.92 20.94 24.32
N SER A 416 -10.11 21.55 23.14
CA SER A 416 -11.03 22.68 22.94
C SER A 416 -12.48 22.24 22.81
N GLY A 417 -12.75 20.93 22.67
CA GLY A 417 -14.11 20.40 22.54
C GLY A 417 -14.80 20.22 23.88
N LEU A 418 -15.89 20.95 24.13
CA LEU A 418 -16.70 20.76 25.32
C LEU A 418 -17.37 19.38 25.31
N ASN A 419 -17.86 18.94 24.16
CA ASN A 419 -18.41 17.59 24.02
C ASN A 419 -17.38 16.50 24.38
N HIS A 420 -16.10 16.68 24.06
CA HIS A 420 -15.04 15.74 24.45
C HIS A 420 -14.88 15.66 25.98
N TYR A 421 -14.94 16.80 26.65
CA TYR A 421 -14.89 16.85 28.10
C TYR A 421 -16.11 16.18 28.73
N LEU A 422 -17.32 16.50 28.24
CA LEU A 422 -18.57 15.96 28.79
C LEU A 422 -18.69 14.43 28.56
N LEU A 423 -18.19 13.94 27.44
CA LEU A 423 -18.13 12.51 27.09
C LEU A 423 -16.94 11.76 27.70
N ASN A 424 -16.15 12.36 28.59
CA ASN A 424 -14.94 11.77 29.19
C ASN A 424 -13.82 11.43 28.18
N VAL A 425 -13.87 11.97 26.97
CA VAL A 425 -12.78 11.83 25.98
C VAL A 425 -11.56 12.66 26.40
N THR A 426 -11.79 13.86 26.95
CA THR A 426 -10.76 14.68 27.59
C THR A 426 -11.16 14.99 29.03
N GLN A 427 -10.19 15.41 29.87
CA GLN A 427 -10.40 15.75 31.28
C GLN A 427 -10.27 17.26 31.57
N LEU A 428 -10.14 18.08 30.52
CA LEU A 428 -9.96 19.52 30.61
C LEU A 428 -11.26 20.23 30.22
N ASP A 429 -11.79 21.07 31.11
CA ASP A 429 -12.94 21.92 30.84
C ASP A 429 -12.55 23.09 29.94
N PRO A 430 -12.94 23.10 28.67
CA PRO A 430 -12.52 24.14 27.72
C PRO A 430 -13.11 25.52 28.01
N ILE A 431 -14.24 25.60 28.71
CA ILE A 431 -14.85 26.86 29.12
C ILE A 431 -14.03 27.48 30.25
N LYS A 432 -13.70 26.69 31.25
CA LYS A 432 -12.88 27.14 32.40
C LYS A 432 -11.50 27.63 31.98
N TYR A 433 -10.89 27.03 30.96
CA TYR A 433 -9.56 27.39 30.47
C TYR A 433 -9.57 28.29 29.24
N ASP A 434 -10.73 28.81 28.85
CA ASP A 434 -10.92 29.69 27.69
C ASP A 434 -10.32 29.12 26.39
N LEU A 435 -10.57 27.83 26.10
CA LEU A 435 -10.10 27.15 24.91
C LEU A 435 -11.10 27.31 23.77
N PRO A 436 -10.75 27.99 22.68
CA PRO A 436 -11.70 28.28 21.62
C PRO A 436 -11.95 27.06 20.72
N TRP A 437 -13.20 26.76 20.40
CA TRP A 437 -13.65 25.62 19.58
C TRP A 437 -13.03 25.59 18.20
N PHE A 438 -12.93 26.74 17.54
CA PHE A 438 -12.41 26.84 16.16
C PHE A 438 -10.97 26.32 15.99
N ARG A 439 -10.22 26.12 17.06
CA ARG A 439 -8.90 25.49 17.02
C ARG A 439 -8.96 24.00 16.72
N TYR A 440 -10.06 23.35 17.07
CA TYR A 440 -10.28 21.94 16.81
C TYR A 440 -11.04 21.73 15.50
N LEU A 441 -12.24 22.33 15.36
CA LEU A 441 -13.03 22.28 14.14
C LEU A 441 -13.46 23.67 13.71
N ASN A 442 -13.44 23.90 12.40
CA ASN A 442 -13.87 25.13 11.78
C ASN A 442 -14.73 24.82 10.55
N ARG A 443 -15.86 25.52 10.38
CA ARG A 443 -16.81 25.36 9.26
C ARG A 443 -16.18 25.58 7.87
N GLU A 444 -15.11 26.41 7.82
CA GLU A 444 -14.36 26.71 6.59
C GLU A 444 -13.36 25.60 6.24
N ARG A 445 -12.89 24.86 7.23
CA ARG A 445 -11.95 23.74 7.08
C ARG A 445 -12.71 22.43 7.22
N VAL A 446 -13.07 21.83 6.08
CA VAL A 446 -13.89 20.62 6.01
C VAL A 446 -12.99 19.39 6.18
N GLU A 447 -12.81 18.97 7.42
CA GLU A 447 -11.99 17.79 7.77
C GLU A 447 -12.50 17.13 9.06
N LEU A 448 -12.09 15.88 9.28
CA LEU A 448 -12.19 15.25 10.59
C LEU A 448 -11.08 15.81 11.48
N GLY A 449 -11.40 16.37 12.62
CA GLY A 449 -10.40 16.85 13.57
C GLY A 449 -9.64 15.66 14.20
N ASP A 450 -8.35 15.84 14.47
CA ASP A 450 -7.54 14.83 15.16
C ASP A 450 -7.81 14.82 16.65
N ILE A 451 -7.96 13.62 17.22
CA ILE A 451 -8.06 13.42 18.68
C ILE A 451 -6.93 12.48 19.11
N ASP A 452 -5.94 13.03 19.74
CA ASP A 452 -4.81 12.28 20.29
C ASP A 452 -5.11 11.75 21.70
N LEU A 453 -4.79 10.49 21.95
CA LEU A 453 -4.96 9.82 23.23
C LEU A 453 -3.64 9.23 23.72
N ASP A 454 -3.26 9.52 24.96
CA ASP A 454 -2.10 8.93 25.61
C ASP A 454 -2.53 7.75 26.50
N LEU A 455 -1.83 6.61 26.35
CA LEU A 455 -2.12 5.36 27.04
C LEU A 455 -0.88 4.82 27.75
N ALA A 456 -1.09 3.99 28.78
CA ALA A 456 0.00 3.29 29.47
C ALA A 456 0.65 2.25 28.50
N PRO A 457 1.96 2.39 28.17
CA PRO A 457 2.63 1.51 27.20
C PRO A 457 2.53 0.02 27.56
N SER A 458 2.58 -0.31 28.85
CA SER A 458 2.49 -1.68 29.36
C SER A 458 1.12 -2.35 29.07
N ARG A 459 0.08 -1.57 28.80
CA ARG A 459 -1.27 -2.06 28.52
C ARG A 459 -1.62 -2.10 27.03
N ARG A 460 -0.80 -1.51 26.19
CA ARG A 460 -1.05 -1.45 24.73
C ARG A 460 -1.34 -2.82 24.10
N PRO A 461 -0.60 -3.92 24.39
CA PRO A 461 -0.89 -5.21 23.78
C PRO A 461 -2.27 -5.77 24.17
N SER A 462 -2.67 -5.66 25.44
CA SER A 462 -3.99 -6.13 25.90
C SER A 462 -5.12 -5.31 25.30
N ILE A 463 -4.97 -3.99 25.22
CA ILE A 463 -5.95 -3.09 24.60
C ILE A 463 -6.14 -3.44 23.11
N LEU A 464 -5.06 -3.61 22.36
CA LEU A 464 -5.14 -3.97 20.94
C LEU A 464 -5.80 -5.33 20.73
N SER A 465 -5.53 -6.29 21.62
CA SER A 465 -6.19 -7.61 21.59
C SER A 465 -7.70 -7.49 21.78
N GLU A 466 -8.16 -6.70 22.76
CA GLU A 466 -9.59 -6.51 23.02
C GLU A 466 -10.28 -5.77 21.86
N ILE A 467 -9.68 -4.69 21.33
CA ILE A 467 -10.23 -3.99 20.17
C ILE A 467 -10.36 -4.94 18.97
N LYS A 468 -9.31 -5.73 18.69
CA LYS A 468 -9.34 -6.72 17.59
C LYS A 468 -10.45 -7.75 17.77
N SER A 469 -10.59 -8.28 19.00
CA SER A 469 -11.62 -9.26 19.34
C SER A 469 -13.02 -8.69 19.17
N GLU A 470 -13.27 -7.48 19.65
CA GLU A 470 -14.54 -6.80 19.49
C GLU A 470 -14.86 -6.53 18.02
N ARG A 471 -13.91 -5.92 17.28
CA ARG A 471 -14.13 -5.53 15.89
C ARG A 471 -14.27 -6.71 14.93
N ALA A 472 -13.63 -7.84 15.23
CA ALA A 472 -13.76 -9.07 14.44
C ALA A 472 -15.21 -9.54 14.30
N GLN A 473 -16.08 -9.21 15.26
CA GLN A 473 -17.51 -9.58 15.25
C GLN A 473 -18.30 -8.86 14.14
N TYR A 474 -17.80 -7.70 13.68
CA TYR A 474 -18.46 -6.89 12.64
C TYR A 474 -17.93 -7.17 11.23
N LEU A 475 -16.92 -8.04 11.07
CA LEU A 475 -16.39 -8.40 9.76
C LEU A 475 -17.36 -9.30 9.00
N LYS A 476 -17.35 -9.15 7.68
CA LYS A 476 -18.19 -9.97 6.78
C LYS A 476 -17.88 -11.46 6.94
N THR A 477 -18.89 -12.29 6.76
CA THR A 477 -18.77 -13.75 6.93
C THR A 477 -18.01 -14.43 5.80
N ASP A 478 -17.96 -13.81 4.60
CA ASP A 478 -17.28 -14.33 3.41
C ASP A 478 -15.75 -14.16 3.42
N LEU A 479 -15.20 -13.48 4.43
CA LEU A 479 -13.76 -13.33 4.59
C LEU A 479 -13.11 -14.61 5.13
N ASP A 480 -11.86 -14.85 4.72
CA ASP A 480 -11.02 -15.89 5.30
C ASP A 480 -10.99 -15.74 6.85
N PRO A 481 -11.14 -16.84 7.62
CA PRO A 481 -11.12 -16.79 9.07
C PRO A 481 -9.87 -16.13 9.67
N GLN A 482 -8.72 -16.27 9.02
CA GLN A 482 -7.48 -15.62 9.43
C GLN A 482 -7.57 -14.10 9.31
N PHE A 483 -8.26 -13.58 8.30
CA PHE A 483 -8.51 -12.15 8.13
C PHE A 483 -9.42 -11.61 9.24
N LYS A 484 -10.48 -12.33 9.59
CA LYS A 484 -11.37 -11.92 10.69
C LYS A 484 -10.63 -11.69 12.00
N ALA A 485 -9.66 -12.54 12.32
CA ALA A 485 -8.87 -12.41 13.56
C ALA A 485 -7.95 -11.17 13.55
N ASN A 486 -7.53 -10.68 12.38
CA ASN A 486 -6.50 -9.65 12.24
C ASN A 486 -7.00 -8.31 11.67
N LEU A 487 -8.07 -8.30 10.88
CA LEU A 487 -8.57 -7.09 10.21
C LEU A 487 -9.61 -6.29 10.99
N GLY A 488 -10.05 -6.75 12.13
CA GLY A 488 -10.98 -5.99 13.01
C GLY A 488 -10.38 -4.67 13.49
N CYS A 489 -9.04 -4.65 13.65
CA CYS A 489 -8.26 -3.46 14.00
C CYS A 489 -6.87 -3.61 13.39
N THR A 490 -6.48 -2.72 12.50
CA THR A 490 -5.16 -2.69 11.87
C THR A 490 -4.40 -1.43 12.27
N MET A 491 -3.07 -1.55 12.38
CA MET A 491 -2.20 -0.39 12.55
C MET A 491 -1.92 0.22 11.18
N ILE A 492 -1.99 1.55 11.09
CA ILE A 492 -1.58 2.26 9.87
C ILE A 492 -0.06 2.16 9.77
N ALA A 493 0.42 1.64 8.63
CA ALA A 493 1.84 1.60 8.34
C ALA A 493 2.35 3.00 7.96
N THR A 494 3.55 3.32 8.42
CA THR A 494 4.28 4.50 7.98
C THR A 494 5.60 4.06 7.37
N PHE A 495 5.94 4.65 6.22
CA PHE A 495 7.18 4.33 5.52
C PHE A 495 8.23 5.38 5.86
N GLY A 496 9.41 4.91 6.31
CA GLY A 496 10.56 5.78 6.50
C GLY A 496 11.18 6.13 5.15
N THR A 497 11.35 7.42 4.89
CA THR A 497 12.12 7.92 3.75
C THR A 497 13.52 8.33 4.21
N GLU A 498 14.51 8.17 3.33
CA GLU A 498 15.84 8.66 3.62
C GLU A 498 15.87 10.20 3.60
N THR A 499 16.36 10.79 4.68
CA THR A 499 16.63 12.23 4.72
C THR A 499 17.85 12.55 3.83
N ALA A 500 18.06 13.83 3.51
CA ALA A 500 19.24 14.27 2.76
C ALA A 500 20.56 13.71 3.33
N LYS A 501 20.71 13.71 4.65
CA LYS A 501 21.89 13.14 5.31
C LYS A 501 22.00 11.63 5.17
N SER A 502 20.93 10.90 5.39
CA SER A 502 20.95 9.43 5.26
C SER A 502 21.18 8.98 3.82
N ALA A 503 20.62 9.71 2.83
CA ALA A 503 20.85 9.43 1.42
C ALA A 503 22.32 9.59 1.01
N ILE A 504 23.00 10.65 1.47
CA ILE A 504 24.45 10.80 1.26
C ILE A 504 25.23 9.65 1.89
N LEU A 505 24.92 9.28 3.14
CA LEU A 505 25.61 8.16 3.81
C LEU A 505 25.39 6.83 3.08
N THR A 506 24.20 6.60 2.55
CA THR A 506 23.87 5.42 1.75
C THR A 506 24.65 5.43 0.43
N ALA A 507 24.66 6.54 -0.28
CA ALA A 507 25.42 6.70 -1.51
C ALA A 507 26.93 6.50 -1.29
N CYS A 508 27.49 7.12 -0.25
CA CYS A 508 28.91 6.98 0.10
C CYS A 508 29.30 5.52 0.40
N ARG A 509 28.49 4.81 1.15
CA ARG A 509 28.72 3.37 1.45
C ARG A 509 28.68 2.50 0.20
N GLY A 510 27.80 2.83 -0.74
CA GLY A 510 27.59 2.05 -1.96
C GLY A 510 28.50 2.43 -3.12
N TYR A 511 29.04 3.63 -3.12
CA TYR A 511 29.91 4.11 -4.19
C TYR A 511 31.18 3.24 -4.32
N ARG A 512 31.51 2.86 -5.57
CA ARG A 512 32.71 2.06 -5.85
C ARG A 512 33.47 2.68 -7.03
N SER A 513 34.76 2.94 -6.81
CA SER A 513 35.69 3.38 -7.85
C SER A 513 37.08 2.80 -7.59
N LYS A 514 38.04 3.11 -8.47
CA LYS A 514 39.44 2.71 -8.24
C LYS A 514 40.01 3.32 -6.96
N ASP A 515 39.63 4.55 -6.67
CA ASP A 515 40.10 5.29 -5.48
C ASP A 515 39.32 4.91 -4.22
N TYR A 516 38.11 4.42 -4.37
CA TYR A 516 37.20 4.03 -3.27
C TYR A 516 36.64 2.60 -3.47
N PRO A 517 37.49 1.57 -3.43
CA PRO A 517 37.06 0.19 -3.73
C PRO A 517 36.09 -0.39 -2.68
N SER A 518 36.07 0.16 -1.47
CA SER A 518 35.20 -0.26 -0.35
C SER A 518 34.13 0.77 0.01
N GLY A 519 33.95 1.80 -0.81
CA GLY A 519 33.09 2.95 -0.53
C GLY A 519 33.87 4.16 -0.01
N ILE A 520 33.22 5.29 0.08
CA ILE A 520 33.76 6.50 0.68
C ILE A 520 33.82 6.30 2.20
N ASP A 521 34.92 6.74 2.82
CA ASP A 521 35.09 6.63 4.26
C ASP A 521 33.97 7.30 5.05
N VAL A 522 33.68 6.76 6.25
CA VAL A 522 32.59 7.23 7.09
C VAL A 522 32.83 8.65 7.56
N ASP A 523 34.07 9.04 7.86
CA ASP A 523 34.40 10.38 8.32
C ASP A 523 34.22 11.42 7.20
N ASP A 524 34.65 11.08 5.98
CA ASP A 524 34.40 11.91 4.79
C ASP A 524 32.91 12.04 4.51
N ALA A 525 32.17 10.94 4.61
CA ALA A 525 30.72 10.95 4.41
C ALA A 525 30.01 11.80 5.48
N GLN A 526 30.42 11.71 6.73
CA GLN A 526 29.88 12.56 7.81
C GLN A 526 30.24 14.04 7.61
N TYR A 527 31.45 14.33 7.17
CA TYR A 527 31.84 15.67 6.80
C TYR A 527 30.92 16.26 5.70
N MET A 528 30.68 15.51 4.61
CA MET A 528 29.75 15.92 3.57
C MET A 528 28.34 16.21 4.11
N THR A 529 27.83 15.36 5.00
CA THR A 529 26.51 15.58 5.59
C THR A 529 26.46 16.81 6.49
N GLY A 530 27.59 17.19 7.08
CA GLY A 530 27.74 18.40 7.90
C GLY A 530 27.68 19.70 7.07
N LEU A 531 27.93 19.64 5.76
CA LEU A 531 27.86 20.79 4.85
C LEU A 531 26.42 21.16 4.44
N ILE A 532 25.42 20.28 4.71
CA ILE A 532 24.03 20.57 4.37
C ILE A 532 23.50 21.69 5.24
N PRO A 533 23.05 22.83 4.66
CA PRO A 533 22.50 23.94 5.41
C PRO A 533 21.21 23.53 6.17
N ILE A 534 21.02 24.19 7.32
CA ILE A 534 19.78 24.07 8.10
C ILE A 534 19.14 25.45 8.14
N GLU A 535 17.90 25.54 7.66
CA GLU A 535 17.11 26.76 7.73
C GLU A 535 15.83 26.48 8.53
N ARG A 536 15.55 27.31 9.55
CA ARG A 536 14.38 27.17 10.44
C ARG A 536 14.22 25.77 11.05
N GLY A 537 15.35 25.08 11.31
CA GLY A 537 15.36 23.72 11.87
C GLY A 537 15.15 22.60 10.85
N LEU A 538 15.02 22.90 9.57
CA LEU A 538 14.89 21.94 8.49
C LEU A 538 16.17 21.87 7.65
N LEU A 539 16.58 20.67 7.26
CA LEU A 539 17.67 20.47 6.30
C LEU A 539 17.22 20.92 4.91
N TRP A 540 18.12 21.55 4.18
CA TRP A 540 17.87 21.86 2.78
C TRP A 540 17.71 20.57 1.96
N PRO A 541 16.82 20.56 0.94
CA PRO A 541 16.76 19.50 -0.06
C PRO A 541 18.12 19.34 -0.77
N LEU A 542 18.52 18.10 -1.08
CA LEU A 542 19.80 17.85 -1.75
C LEU A 542 19.92 18.57 -3.10
N GLN A 543 18.82 18.71 -3.82
CA GLN A 543 18.79 19.46 -5.09
C GLN A 543 19.21 20.90 -4.88
N ASP A 544 18.71 21.57 -3.85
CA ASP A 544 19.06 22.96 -3.52
C ASP A 544 20.51 23.08 -3.03
N VAL A 545 21.00 22.06 -2.33
CA VAL A 545 22.41 22.02 -1.89
C VAL A 545 23.38 21.92 -3.07
N VAL A 546 23.03 21.11 -4.08
CA VAL A 546 23.90 20.83 -5.25
C VAL A 546 23.80 21.92 -6.31
N TYR A 547 22.61 22.40 -6.60
CA TYR A 547 22.36 23.33 -7.72
C TYR A 547 22.09 24.79 -7.28
N GLY A 548 22.01 25.01 -5.98
CA GLY A 548 21.59 26.30 -5.41
C GLY A 548 20.08 26.44 -5.35
N ASN A 549 19.61 27.24 -4.40
CA ASN A 549 18.22 27.65 -4.33
C ASN A 549 18.06 28.91 -5.17
N PRO A 550 17.23 28.92 -6.25
CA PRO A 550 17.08 30.09 -7.12
C PRO A 550 16.45 31.29 -6.45
#